data_d56157962744fba7b1df49e80a24b978
#
_entry.id   d56157962744fba7b1df49e80a24b978
#
_cell.length_a   1.000
_cell.length_b   1.000
_cell.length_c   1.000
_cell.angle_alpha   90.00
_cell.angle_beta   90.00
_cell.angle_gamma   90.00
#
_symmetry.space_group_name_H-M   'P 1'
#
loop_
_entity.id
_entity.type
_entity.pdbx_description
1 polymer ?
#
loop_
_entity_poly.entity_id
_entity_poly.type
_entity_poly.pdbx_seq_one_letter_code
_entity_poly.pdbx_strand_id
1 'polypeptide(L)'
;KVIKNKINIFVLLLTGLLVSINWFTWLYAVSTNNLLDSALGYYIFPILSVFLGIIFLKEKYNRNKIISVFLVICALIYFLIKLGEVPWIGITVALTFSLYGLIRKKVKVSSDIGLLIETLLLAPIAIVLFIFLINNNLNIFSVNEPLLSFYLFWAGLMTLIPLFWYTKGFSLIGIGPASMIF
;
A
#
# COMPACT_ATOMS: atom_id res chain seq x y z
N LYS A 1 -11.42 -9.22 21.49
CA LYS A 1 -11.08 -10.60 21.01
C LYS A 1 -9.86 -10.60 20.09
N VAL A 2 -9.70 -9.64 19.18
CA VAL A 2 -8.55 -9.55 18.24
C VAL A 2 -7.22 -9.39 18.97
N ILE A 3 -7.16 -8.51 19.95
CA ILE A 3 -5.97 -8.18 20.76
C ILE A 3 -5.51 -9.37 21.64
N LYS A 4 -6.40 -10.31 21.95
CA LYS A 4 -6.05 -11.53 22.71
C LYS A 4 -5.31 -12.58 21.89
N ASN A 5 -5.33 -12.49 20.55
CA ASN A 5 -4.63 -13.42 19.67
C ASN A 5 -3.31 -12.82 19.21
N LYS A 6 -2.21 -13.26 19.82
CA LYS A 6 -0.83 -12.80 19.50
C LYS A 6 -0.48 -12.95 18.02
N ILE A 7 -0.99 -13.99 17.35
CA ILE A 7 -0.77 -14.22 15.92
C ILE A 7 -1.40 -13.07 15.10
N ASN A 8 -2.63 -12.67 15.43
CA ASN A 8 -3.29 -11.57 14.71
C ASN A 8 -2.54 -10.24 14.89
N ILE A 9 -2.02 -9.96 16.10
CA ILE A 9 -1.24 -8.75 16.36
C ILE A 9 0.05 -8.76 15.54
N PHE A 10 0.78 -9.87 15.52
CA PHE A 10 2.01 -10.00 14.74
C PHE A 10 1.74 -9.82 13.24
N VAL A 11 0.67 -10.43 12.73
CA VAL A 11 0.31 -10.30 11.31
C VAL A 11 -0.13 -8.87 10.97
N LEU A 12 -0.87 -8.19 11.85
CA LEU A 12 -1.24 -6.79 11.66
C LEU A 12 -0.03 -5.84 11.76
N LEU A 13 0.95 -6.16 12.60
CA LEU A 13 2.22 -5.42 12.61
C LEU A 13 2.95 -5.59 11.26
N LEU A 14 3.03 -6.81 10.75
CA LEU A 14 3.66 -7.09 9.45
C LEU A 14 2.94 -6.34 8.32
N THR A 15 1.60 -6.34 8.31
CA THR A 15 0.84 -5.59 7.30
C THR A 15 1.04 -4.09 7.43
N GLY A 16 1.07 -3.55 8.64
CA GLY A 16 1.40 -2.16 8.90
C GLY A 16 2.80 -1.79 8.39
N LEU A 17 3.81 -2.64 8.63
CA LEU A 17 5.16 -2.42 8.11
C LEU A 17 5.19 -2.44 6.57
N LEU A 18 4.48 -3.37 5.92
CA LEU A 18 4.39 -3.41 4.45
C LEU A 18 3.81 -2.13 3.87
N VAL A 19 2.75 -1.58 4.46
CA VAL A 19 2.18 -0.29 4.05
C VAL A 19 3.16 0.83 4.31
N SER A 20 3.87 0.84 5.43
CA SER A 20 4.87 1.87 5.73
C SER A 20 6.03 1.85 4.74
N ILE A 21 6.54 0.66 4.38
CA ILE A 21 7.59 0.52 3.35
C ILE A 21 7.07 1.02 2.00
N ASN A 22 5.84 0.66 1.63
CA ASN A 22 5.21 1.13 0.40
C ASN A 22 5.19 2.66 0.32
N TRP A 23 4.70 3.31 1.39
CA TRP A 23 4.61 4.75 1.48
C TRP A 23 5.97 5.44 1.49
N PHE A 24 6.92 4.90 2.24
CA PHE A 24 8.28 5.40 2.25
C PHE A 24 8.91 5.33 0.85
N THR A 25 8.73 4.21 0.15
CA THR A 25 9.22 4.03 -1.22
C THR A 25 8.59 5.04 -2.18
N TRP A 26 7.28 5.30 -2.02
CA TRP A 26 6.59 6.30 -2.83
C TRP A 26 7.09 7.72 -2.55
N LEU A 27 7.25 8.10 -1.27
CA LEU A 27 7.80 9.40 -0.88
C LEU A 27 9.24 9.56 -1.38
N TYR A 28 10.05 8.50 -1.32
CA TYR A 28 11.38 8.49 -1.89
C TYR A 28 11.35 8.76 -3.40
N ALA A 29 10.46 8.12 -4.14
CA ALA A 29 10.30 8.37 -5.56
C ALA A 29 9.92 9.82 -5.87
N VAL A 30 9.02 10.41 -5.08
CA VAL A 30 8.66 11.84 -5.21
C VAL A 30 9.87 12.73 -4.97
N SER A 31 10.63 12.47 -3.91
CA SER A 31 11.79 13.31 -3.52
C SER A 31 12.98 13.20 -4.49
N THR A 32 13.09 12.10 -5.23
CA THR A 32 14.16 11.83 -6.19
C THR A 32 13.74 12.02 -7.65
N ASN A 33 12.55 12.62 -7.90
CA ASN A 33 11.98 12.82 -9.25
C ASN A 33 11.74 11.51 -10.05
N ASN A 34 11.59 10.38 -9.36
CA ASN A 34 11.32 9.06 -9.96
C ASN A 34 9.82 8.70 -9.93
N LEU A 35 8.94 9.71 -10.09
CA LEU A 35 7.48 9.53 -10.04
C LEU A 35 6.96 8.53 -11.07
N LEU A 36 7.56 8.53 -12.27
CA LEU A 36 7.16 7.61 -13.33
C LEU A 36 7.40 6.15 -12.94
N ASP A 37 8.55 5.87 -12.33
CA ASP A 37 8.89 4.53 -11.85
C ASP A 37 7.88 4.08 -10.76
N SER A 38 7.59 4.94 -9.77
CA SER A 38 6.61 4.57 -8.74
C SER A 38 5.19 4.41 -9.31
N ALA A 39 4.80 5.23 -10.29
CA ALA A 39 3.50 5.12 -10.96
C ALA A 39 3.34 3.77 -11.67
N LEU A 40 4.42 3.22 -12.25
CA LEU A 40 4.41 1.87 -12.82
C LEU A 40 4.04 0.81 -11.79
N GLY A 41 4.41 1.01 -10.53
CA GLY A 41 4.02 0.12 -9.44
C GLY A 41 2.52 -0.06 -9.33
N TYR A 42 1.72 0.98 -9.55
CA TYR A 42 0.26 0.89 -9.54
C TYR A 42 -0.32 0.12 -10.73
N TYR A 43 0.40 0.02 -11.85
CA TYR A 43 0.01 -0.85 -12.97
C TYR A 43 0.45 -2.30 -12.76
N ILE A 44 1.60 -2.53 -12.11
CA ILE A 44 2.11 -3.87 -11.76
C ILE A 44 1.28 -4.48 -10.61
N PHE A 45 0.87 -3.68 -9.65
CA PHE A 45 0.15 -4.09 -8.45
C PHE A 45 -1.12 -4.92 -8.72
N PRO A 46 -2.06 -4.53 -9.62
CA PRO A 46 -3.23 -5.36 -9.93
C PRO A 46 -2.86 -6.73 -10.49
N ILE A 47 -1.83 -6.81 -11.33
CA ILE A 47 -1.36 -8.07 -11.92
C ILE A 47 -0.87 -9.01 -10.82
N LEU A 48 0.00 -8.52 -9.94
CA LEU A 48 0.49 -9.29 -8.80
C LEU A 48 -0.63 -9.69 -7.86
N SER A 49 -1.58 -8.80 -7.59
CA SER A 49 -2.73 -9.08 -6.73
C SER A 49 -3.62 -10.18 -7.30
N VAL A 50 -3.87 -10.19 -8.62
CA VAL A 50 -4.60 -11.27 -9.28
C VAL A 50 -3.84 -12.58 -9.17
N PHE A 51 -2.55 -12.58 -9.44
CA PHE A 51 -1.70 -13.76 -9.37
C PHE A 51 -1.68 -14.35 -7.96
N LEU A 52 -1.47 -13.51 -6.94
CA LEU A 52 -1.52 -13.92 -5.53
C LEU A 52 -2.91 -14.39 -5.11
N GLY A 53 -3.97 -13.74 -5.61
CA GLY A 53 -5.36 -14.14 -5.38
C GLY A 53 -5.67 -15.54 -5.90
N ILE A 54 -5.22 -15.87 -7.11
CA ILE A 54 -5.39 -17.20 -7.69
C ILE A 54 -4.61 -18.25 -6.89
N ILE A 55 -3.32 -18.02 -6.65
CA ILE A 55 -2.44 -19.03 -6.05
C ILE A 55 -2.78 -19.26 -4.57
N PHE A 56 -2.86 -18.19 -3.79
CA PHE A 56 -2.93 -18.29 -2.32
C PHE A 56 -4.34 -18.23 -1.75
N LEU A 57 -5.27 -17.58 -2.44
CA LEU A 57 -6.66 -17.41 -1.99
C LEU A 57 -7.65 -18.26 -2.81
N LYS A 58 -7.17 -18.92 -3.87
CA LYS A 58 -7.99 -19.74 -4.78
C LYS A 58 -9.18 -18.94 -5.36
N GLU A 59 -8.96 -17.63 -5.62
CA GLU A 59 -9.96 -16.78 -6.24
C GLU A 59 -10.29 -17.26 -7.65
N LYS A 60 -11.58 -17.33 -7.97
CA LYS A 60 -12.06 -17.76 -9.30
C LYS A 60 -12.20 -16.54 -10.21
N TYR A 61 -11.61 -16.61 -11.38
CA TYR A 61 -11.70 -15.57 -12.39
C TYR A 61 -12.49 -16.07 -13.59
N ASN A 62 -13.40 -15.24 -14.08
CA ASN A 62 -14.10 -15.52 -15.33
C ASN A 62 -13.21 -15.16 -16.54
N ARG A 63 -13.60 -15.61 -17.74
CA ARG A 63 -12.85 -15.40 -18.97
C ARG A 63 -12.55 -13.90 -19.23
N ASN A 64 -13.53 -13.02 -18.99
CA ASN A 64 -13.36 -11.59 -19.24
C ASN A 64 -12.29 -10.96 -18.33
N LYS A 65 -12.24 -11.36 -17.06
CA LYS A 65 -11.21 -10.89 -16.12
C LYS A 65 -9.81 -11.34 -16.53
N ILE A 66 -9.67 -12.59 -17.02
CA ILE A 66 -8.39 -13.11 -17.52
C ILE A 66 -7.93 -12.32 -18.76
N ILE A 67 -8.84 -12.01 -19.69
CA ILE A 67 -8.54 -11.17 -20.86
C ILE A 67 -8.07 -9.78 -20.42
N SER A 68 -8.75 -9.15 -19.45
CA SER A 68 -8.36 -7.84 -18.94
C SER A 68 -6.95 -7.86 -18.35
N VAL A 69 -6.61 -8.87 -17.53
CA VAL A 69 -5.27 -9.03 -16.99
C VAL A 69 -4.23 -9.22 -18.09
N PHE A 70 -4.53 -10.03 -19.09
CA PHE A 70 -3.64 -10.25 -20.23
C PHE A 70 -3.35 -8.95 -20.99
N LEU A 71 -4.38 -8.13 -21.25
CA LEU A 71 -4.20 -6.83 -21.91
C LEU A 71 -3.31 -5.88 -21.09
N VAL A 72 -3.48 -5.83 -19.77
CA VAL A 72 -2.64 -5.01 -18.88
C VAL A 72 -1.19 -5.52 -18.90
N ILE A 73 -0.97 -6.84 -18.90
CA ILE A 73 0.38 -7.43 -19.04
C ILE A 73 1.02 -7.02 -20.36
N CYS A 74 0.30 -7.10 -21.47
CA CYS A 74 0.82 -6.69 -22.78
C CYS A 74 1.21 -5.19 -22.80
N ALA A 75 0.35 -4.34 -22.24
CA ALA A 75 0.63 -2.91 -22.14
C ALA A 75 1.87 -2.62 -21.26
N LEU A 76 2.00 -3.33 -20.14
CA LEU A 76 3.15 -3.21 -19.25
C LEU A 76 4.45 -3.65 -19.93
N ILE A 77 4.45 -4.80 -20.60
CA ILE A 77 5.63 -5.29 -21.35
C ILE A 77 6.04 -4.28 -22.42
N TYR A 78 5.09 -3.75 -23.19
CA TYR A 78 5.37 -2.71 -24.18
C TYR A 78 6.03 -1.49 -23.54
N PHE A 79 5.51 -1.06 -22.39
CA PHE A 79 6.04 0.10 -21.68
C PHE A 79 7.47 -0.16 -21.15
N LEU A 80 7.71 -1.34 -20.54
CA LEU A 80 9.04 -1.71 -20.03
C LEU A 80 10.10 -1.78 -21.12
N ILE A 81 9.74 -2.30 -22.32
CA ILE A 81 10.64 -2.29 -23.48
C ILE A 81 10.99 -0.87 -23.89
N LYS A 82 10.04 0.08 -23.84
CA LYS A 82 10.28 1.49 -24.16
C LYS A 82 11.09 2.22 -23.10
N LEU A 83 10.92 1.87 -21.83
CA LEU A 83 11.65 2.47 -20.73
C LEU A 83 13.14 2.10 -20.77
N GLY A 84 13.46 0.87 -21.16
CA GLY A 84 14.83 0.38 -21.26
C GLY A 84 15.53 0.09 -19.94
N GLU A 85 14.85 0.34 -18.81
CA GLU A 85 15.36 0.15 -17.46
C GLU A 85 14.38 -0.63 -16.61
N VAL A 86 14.89 -1.29 -15.55
CA VAL A 86 14.04 -2.03 -14.61
C VAL A 86 13.49 -1.08 -13.56
N PRO A 87 12.17 -0.92 -13.44
CA PRO A 87 11.53 0.01 -12.48
C PRO A 87 11.55 -0.57 -11.07
N TRP A 88 12.67 -0.54 -10.38
CA TRP A 88 12.84 -1.13 -9.06
C TRP A 88 11.93 -0.54 -8.00
N ILE A 89 11.72 0.79 -8.05
CA ILE A 89 10.80 1.49 -7.15
C ILE A 89 9.37 0.99 -7.38
N GLY A 90 8.95 0.92 -8.64
CA GLY A 90 7.63 0.42 -9.02
C GLY A 90 7.40 -1.04 -8.62
N ILE A 91 8.41 -1.89 -8.80
CA ILE A 91 8.35 -3.29 -8.36
C ILE A 91 8.19 -3.37 -6.83
N THR A 92 8.93 -2.55 -6.08
CA THR A 92 8.84 -2.53 -4.62
C THR A 92 7.46 -2.07 -4.15
N VAL A 93 6.93 -0.99 -4.74
CA VAL A 93 5.57 -0.50 -4.46
C VAL A 93 4.53 -1.59 -4.75
N ALA A 94 4.61 -2.24 -5.91
CA ALA A 94 3.67 -3.28 -6.31
C ALA A 94 3.73 -4.52 -5.40
N LEU A 95 4.93 -4.99 -5.06
CA LEU A 95 5.11 -6.17 -4.20
C LEU A 95 4.61 -5.91 -2.78
N THR A 96 5.01 -4.80 -2.17
CA THR A 96 4.64 -4.49 -0.79
C THR A 96 3.13 -4.36 -0.65
N PHE A 97 2.46 -3.70 -1.59
CA PHE A 97 1.03 -3.48 -1.52
C PHE A 97 0.21 -4.73 -1.89
N SER A 98 0.70 -5.56 -2.83
CA SER A 98 0.09 -6.85 -3.15
C SER A 98 0.19 -7.84 -1.98
N LEU A 99 1.34 -7.90 -1.32
CA LEU A 99 1.54 -8.73 -0.12
C LEU A 99 0.70 -8.22 1.05
N TYR A 100 0.59 -6.90 1.23
CA TYR A 100 -0.33 -6.31 2.19
C TYR A 100 -1.76 -6.82 1.97
N GLY A 101 -2.29 -6.69 0.77
CA GLY A 101 -3.65 -7.15 0.43
C GLY A 101 -3.85 -8.65 0.69
N LEU A 102 -2.88 -9.47 0.28
CA LEU A 102 -2.91 -10.93 0.49
C LEU A 102 -2.96 -11.30 1.99
N ILE A 103 -2.03 -10.76 2.76
CA ILE A 103 -1.90 -11.09 4.19
C ILE A 103 -3.09 -10.53 4.95
N ARG A 104 -3.46 -9.28 4.68
CA ARG A 104 -4.57 -8.59 5.32
C ARG A 104 -5.91 -9.29 5.08
N LYS A 105 -6.13 -9.86 3.90
CA LYS A 105 -7.34 -10.65 3.60
C LYS A 105 -7.39 -11.96 4.37
N LYS A 106 -6.26 -12.59 4.67
CA LYS A 106 -6.21 -13.83 5.48
C LYS A 106 -6.54 -13.59 6.94
N VAL A 107 -6.35 -12.37 7.44
CA VAL A 107 -6.69 -12.02 8.82
C VAL A 107 -8.18 -11.73 8.92
N LYS A 108 -8.89 -12.51 9.73
CA LYS A 108 -10.33 -12.35 9.97
C LYS A 108 -10.61 -11.20 10.95
N VAL A 109 -10.22 -9.99 10.55
CA VAL A 109 -10.42 -8.75 11.30
C VAL A 109 -11.05 -7.74 10.36
N SER A 110 -12.09 -7.03 10.82
CA SER A 110 -12.75 -6.00 10.01
C SER A 110 -11.78 -4.89 9.60
N SER A 111 -12.07 -4.20 8.52
CA SER A 111 -11.18 -3.20 7.92
C SER A 111 -10.86 -2.05 8.87
N ASP A 112 -11.87 -1.54 9.56
CA ASP A 112 -11.79 -0.46 10.55
C ASP A 112 -10.90 -0.83 11.74
N ILE A 113 -11.18 -1.97 12.39
CA ILE A 113 -10.40 -2.44 13.53
C ILE A 113 -8.96 -2.78 13.13
N GLY A 114 -8.77 -3.37 11.95
CA GLY A 114 -7.45 -3.72 11.48
C GLY A 114 -6.58 -2.49 11.20
N LEU A 115 -7.09 -1.50 10.48
CA LEU A 115 -6.39 -0.25 10.23
C LEU A 115 -6.08 0.50 11.53
N LEU A 116 -7.04 0.52 12.48
CA LEU A 116 -6.80 1.13 13.79
C LEU A 116 -5.63 0.46 14.52
N ILE A 117 -5.60 -0.88 14.55
CA ILE A 117 -4.52 -1.62 15.22
C ILE A 117 -3.19 -1.42 14.48
N GLU A 118 -3.16 -1.48 13.15
CA GLU A 118 -1.97 -1.21 12.34
C GLU A 118 -1.40 0.17 12.66
N THR A 119 -2.25 1.20 12.70
CA THR A 119 -1.84 2.58 13.03
C THR A 119 -1.33 2.69 14.46
N LEU A 120 -2.02 2.08 15.44
CA LEU A 120 -1.59 2.09 16.84
C LEU A 120 -0.27 1.36 17.07
N LEU A 121 -0.02 0.26 16.35
CA LEU A 121 1.25 -0.47 16.45
C LEU A 121 2.42 0.31 15.83
N LEU A 122 2.17 1.12 14.81
CA LEU A 122 3.17 1.97 14.17
C LEU A 122 3.37 3.32 14.87
N ALA A 123 2.40 3.78 15.67
CA ALA A 123 2.45 5.06 16.34
C ALA A 123 3.72 5.26 17.20
N PRO A 124 4.21 4.29 17.99
CA PRO A 124 5.45 4.45 18.74
C PRO A 124 6.65 4.74 17.84
N ILE A 125 6.75 4.05 16.70
CA ILE A 125 7.84 4.25 15.72
C ILE A 125 7.73 5.66 15.13
N ALA A 126 6.52 6.07 14.73
CA ALA A 126 6.26 7.41 14.20
C ALA A 126 6.61 8.52 15.21
N ILE A 127 6.27 8.33 16.48
CA ILE A 127 6.59 9.29 17.56
C ILE A 127 8.12 9.39 17.74
N VAL A 128 8.84 8.27 17.76
CA VAL A 128 10.30 8.28 17.88
C VAL A 128 10.95 9.01 16.70
N LEU A 129 10.49 8.72 15.47
CA LEU A 129 10.96 9.41 14.27
C LEU A 129 10.64 10.91 14.33
N PHE A 130 9.46 11.28 14.78
CA PHE A 130 9.06 12.68 14.89
C PHE A 130 9.93 13.45 15.90
N ILE A 131 10.20 12.85 17.08
CA ILE A 131 11.12 13.43 18.08
C ILE A 131 12.52 13.57 17.50
N PHE A 132 13.00 12.55 16.77
CA PHE A 132 14.30 12.61 16.09
C PHE A 132 14.39 13.77 15.09
N LEU A 133 13.35 13.98 14.27
CA LEU A 133 13.28 15.08 13.32
C LEU A 133 13.28 16.46 14.02
N ILE A 134 12.56 16.60 15.14
CA ILE A 134 12.56 17.84 15.93
C ILE A 134 13.96 18.11 16.45
N ASN A 135 14.61 17.13 17.08
CA ASN A 135 15.92 17.30 17.72
C ASN A 135 17.03 17.64 16.71
N ASN A 136 16.86 17.24 15.44
CA ASN A 136 17.82 17.55 14.38
C ASN A 136 17.43 18.77 13.52
N ASN A 137 16.42 19.55 13.92
CA ASN A 137 15.89 20.69 13.16
C ASN A 137 15.45 20.34 11.72
N LEU A 138 15.04 19.09 11.51
CA LEU A 138 14.52 18.59 10.22
C LEU A 138 12.99 18.62 10.17
N ASN A 139 12.35 19.06 11.25
CA ASN A 139 10.89 19.10 11.33
C ASN A 139 10.34 20.35 10.63
N ILE A 140 9.43 20.13 9.68
CA ILE A 140 8.73 21.20 8.95
C ILE A 140 7.33 21.43 9.53
N PHE A 141 6.81 20.48 10.31
CA PHE A 141 5.52 20.62 11.00
C PHE A 141 5.66 21.60 12.15
N SER A 142 5.28 22.86 11.94
CA SER A 142 5.46 23.93 12.90
C SER A 142 4.36 24.98 12.83
N VAL A 143 4.23 25.78 13.91
CA VAL A 143 3.31 26.92 13.96
C VAL A 143 3.73 28.03 12.99
N ASN A 144 5.01 28.09 12.65
CA ASN A 144 5.56 29.09 11.73
C ASN A 144 5.18 28.84 10.27
N GLU A 145 4.82 27.58 9.93
CA GLU A 145 4.39 27.14 8.59
C GLU A 145 2.98 26.53 8.66
N PRO A 146 1.94 27.32 8.99
CA PRO A 146 0.61 26.78 9.27
C PRO A 146 -0.05 26.13 8.05
N LEU A 147 0.19 26.66 6.86
CA LEU A 147 -0.37 26.11 5.62
C LEU A 147 0.23 24.73 5.31
N LEU A 148 1.55 24.59 5.45
CA LEU A 148 2.23 23.32 5.24
C LEU A 148 1.81 22.28 6.29
N SER A 149 1.70 22.68 7.55
CA SER A 149 1.20 21.82 8.63
C SER A 149 -0.23 21.37 8.39
N PHE A 150 -1.08 22.24 7.86
CA PHE A 150 -2.44 21.91 7.45
C PHE A 150 -2.45 20.85 6.32
N TYR A 151 -1.63 21.02 5.27
CA TYR A 151 -1.52 20.03 4.20
C TYR A 151 -1.00 18.69 4.69
N LEU A 152 -0.01 18.66 5.58
CA LEU A 152 0.51 17.42 6.16
C LEU A 152 -0.56 16.68 6.98
N PHE A 153 -1.38 17.41 7.75
CA PHE A 153 -2.51 16.82 8.47
C PHE A 153 -3.54 16.20 7.50
N TRP A 154 -3.92 16.97 6.46
CA TRP A 154 -4.87 16.48 5.47
C TRP A 154 -4.34 15.29 4.64
N ALA A 155 -3.04 15.25 4.36
CA ALA A 155 -2.41 14.12 3.67
C ALA A 155 -2.70 12.80 4.38
N GLY A 156 -2.63 12.76 5.72
CA GLY A 156 -2.96 11.58 6.50
C GLY A 156 -4.41 11.10 6.31
N LEU A 157 -5.37 12.03 6.32
CA LEU A 157 -6.79 11.69 6.09
C LEU A 157 -7.06 11.24 4.66
N MET A 158 -6.49 11.95 3.68
CA MET A 158 -6.65 11.63 2.25
C MET A 158 -6.11 10.25 1.89
N THR A 159 -5.17 9.72 2.66
CA THR A 159 -4.58 8.42 2.42
C THR A 159 -5.30 7.30 3.18
N LEU A 160 -5.82 7.60 4.36
CA LEU A 160 -6.56 6.63 5.15
C LEU A 160 -7.88 6.21 4.49
N ILE A 161 -8.59 7.15 3.86
CA ILE A 161 -9.88 6.89 3.23
C ILE A 161 -9.78 5.87 2.08
N PRO A 162 -8.91 6.04 1.06
CA PRO A 162 -8.74 5.03 0.02
C PRO A 162 -8.29 3.68 0.56
N LEU A 163 -7.35 3.67 1.52
CA LEU A 163 -6.87 2.42 2.12
C LEU A 163 -7.99 1.66 2.84
N PHE A 164 -8.88 2.38 3.53
CA PHE A 164 -10.07 1.79 4.15
C PHE A 164 -11.00 1.17 3.09
N TRP A 165 -11.31 1.89 2.02
CA TRP A 165 -12.14 1.38 0.94
C TRP A 165 -11.51 0.19 0.22
N TYR A 166 -10.19 0.23 -0.01
CA TYR A 166 -9.46 -0.91 -0.57
C TYR A 166 -9.57 -2.15 0.32
N THR A 167 -9.29 -2.01 1.63
CA THR A 167 -9.37 -3.14 2.58
C THR A 167 -10.79 -3.69 2.72
N LYS A 168 -11.80 -2.84 2.63
CA LYS A 168 -13.21 -3.25 2.60
C LYS A 168 -13.55 -3.93 1.26
N GLY A 169 -13.07 -3.40 0.15
CA GLY A 169 -13.29 -3.91 -1.19
C GLY A 169 -12.76 -5.34 -1.36
N PHE A 170 -11.51 -5.62 -0.98
CA PHE A 170 -10.98 -6.97 -1.16
C PHE A 170 -11.66 -8.01 -0.27
N SER A 171 -12.27 -7.61 0.83
CA SER A 171 -13.07 -8.51 1.66
C SER A 171 -14.37 -8.96 0.94
N LEU A 172 -14.91 -8.11 0.08
CA LEU A 172 -16.17 -8.33 -0.64
C LEU A 172 -15.97 -9.04 -2.00
N ILE A 173 -15.05 -8.52 -2.81
CA ILE A 173 -14.91 -8.91 -4.22
C ILE A 173 -13.62 -9.64 -4.56
N GLY A 174 -12.69 -9.78 -3.62
CA GLY A 174 -11.37 -10.38 -3.83
C GLY A 174 -10.26 -9.35 -4.00
N ILE A 175 -9.00 -9.78 -3.82
CA ILE A 175 -7.86 -8.85 -3.88
C ILE A 175 -7.58 -8.39 -5.31
N GLY A 176 -7.71 -9.26 -6.31
CA GLY A 176 -7.47 -8.89 -7.69
C GLY A 176 -8.47 -7.87 -8.23
N PRO A 177 -9.80 -8.10 -8.17
CA PRO A 177 -10.77 -7.09 -8.58
C PRO A 177 -10.67 -5.78 -7.80
N ALA A 178 -10.42 -5.84 -6.50
CA ALA A 178 -10.26 -4.64 -5.68
C ALA A 178 -9.03 -3.82 -6.10
N SER A 179 -7.92 -4.46 -6.44
CA SER A 179 -6.70 -3.79 -6.90
C SER A 179 -6.83 -3.15 -8.29
N MET A 180 -7.76 -3.62 -9.12
CA MET A 180 -8.04 -3.03 -10.44
C MET A 180 -8.89 -1.75 -10.36
N ILE A 181 -9.60 -1.55 -9.24
CA ILE A 181 -10.47 -0.38 -9.02
C ILE A 181 -9.75 0.68 -8.20
N PHE A 182 -8.78 0.27 -7.37
CA PHE A 182 -7.99 1.14 -6.51
C PHE A 182 -6.97 1.96 -7.30
#